data_fcdf28943585e024ccaf3e73518eaee8
#
_entry.id   fcdf28943585e024ccaf3e73518eaee8
#
_cell.length_a   1.000
_cell.length_b   1.000
_cell.length_c   1.000
_cell.angle_alpha   90.00
_cell.angle_beta   90.00
_cell.angle_gamma   90.00
#
_symmetry.space_group_name_H-M   'P 1'
#
loop_
_entity.id
_entity.type
_entity.pdbx_description
1 polymer ?
#
loop_
_entity_poly.entity_id
_entity_poly.type
_entity_poly.pdbx_seq_one_letter_code
_entity_poly.pdbx_strand_id
1 'polypeptide(L)'
;MHLKHLNNESNYSHTFQMLFRFTGSVIPHVLVPAIALTLWATLWTAFYQKFPDTWLTGFIPNSNILVTIISVVMGLLLVFRNNTAYDRYWEGRRLLATLECQVRNMSRFIWIGVAAKSPHGALEKRGAMNLLIAFMHATKHYLRNELGVHYDDVYPYISHLPDYAPDNLVHATDDNSGKNLPLEISFHLAGFVMKARQTDEIDVSQQGCMNNALNTMIDCLTGFERIRGTPLPHAYGIHLKQTLFVYLLSLPFQLLRTGGWSTIVMCCLASFTLLGLEAIGGEIENPFGFDANDLPIDDICDMIQQEILSIMNRPEKLSVDNWAAPWEDLTSTHADLNQEAMLLARKSADAAKRASAASNNNDKDK
;
A
#
# COMPACT_ATOMS: atom_id res chain seq x y z
N MET A 1 -12.71 5.14 6.51
CA MET A 1 -13.19 4.45 7.71
C MET A 1 -12.09 3.70 8.49
N HIS A 2 -10.82 3.77 8.07
CA HIS A 2 -9.69 3.05 8.69
C HIS A 2 -8.88 3.84 9.73
N LEU A 3 -9.18 5.13 9.98
CA LEU A 3 -8.50 5.92 11.03
C LEU A 3 -8.96 5.61 12.46
N LYS A 4 -9.88 4.66 12.67
CA LYS A 4 -10.34 4.26 14.01
C LYS A 4 -9.35 3.38 14.79
N HIS A 5 -8.27 2.90 14.18
CA HIS A 5 -7.29 2.06 14.86
C HIS A 5 -6.08 2.81 15.44
N LEU A 6 -6.01 4.13 15.28
CA LEU A 6 -4.95 4.94 15.91
C LEU A 6 -5.34 5.52 17.28
N ASN A 7 -6.50 5.19 17.80
CA ASN A 7 -6.84 5.54 19.19
C ASN A 7 -6.24 4.50 20.14
N ASN A 8 -5.10 4.84 20.56
CA ASN A 8 -4.39 4.61 21.79
C ASN A 8 -5.26 4.10 22.95
N GLU A 9 -5.32 2.79 23.10
CA GLU A 9 -5.32 2.17 24.41
C GLU A 9 -4.18 1.16 24.42
N SER A 10 -3.17 1.46 25.23
CA SER A 10 -2.07 0.58 25.60
C SER A 10 -2.63 -0.65 26.35
N ASN A 11 -3.35 -1.51 25.63
CA ASN A 11 -3.89 -2.72 26.19
C ASN A 11 -2.86 -3.83 26.00
N TYR A 12 -2.26 -4.28 27.09
CA TYR A 12 -1.46 -5.50 27.12
C TYR A 12 -2.20 -6.68 26.45
N SER A 13 -3.54 -6.68 26.45
CA SER A 13 -4.37 -7.64 25.72
C SER A 13 -4.20 -7.54 24.20
N HIS A 14 -4.02 -6.34 23.64
CA HIS A 14 -3.83 -6.12 22.22
C HIS A 14 -2.45 -6.64 21.76
N THR A 15 -1.42 -6.43 22.58
CA THR A 15 -0.07 -6.96 22.30
C THR A 15 -0.07 -8.49 22.34
N PHE A 16 -0.81 -9.09 23.28
CA PHE A 16 -0.92 -10.54 23.39
C PHE A 16 -1.71 -11.14 22.21
N GLN A 17 -2.77 -10.46 21.76
CA GLN A 17 -3.52 -10.85 20.55
C GLN A 17 -2.68 -10.76 19.28
N MET A 18 -1.77 -9.79 19.18
CA MET A 18 -0.84 -9.68 18.05
C MET A 18 0.15 -10.85 17.99
N LEU A 19 0.63 -11.35 19.15
CA LEU A 19 1.55 -12.49 19.19
C LEU A 19 0.97 -13.77 18.60
N PHE A 20 -0.35 -13.94 18.66
CA PHE A 20 -1.07 -15.13 18.16
C PHE A 20 -1.86 -14.87 16.89
N ARG A 21 -1.60 -13.74 16.22
CA ARG A 21 -2.26 -13.42 14.94
C ARG A 21 -1.60 -14.21 13.81
N PHE A 22 -2.37 -15.09 13.17
CA PHE A 22 -1.90 -15.88 12.03
C PHE A 22 -2.06 -15.13 10.69
N THR A 23 -3.09 -14.28 10.56
CA THR A 23 -3.34 -13.50 9.35
C THR A 23 -2.31 -12.36 9.23
N GLY A 24 -1.58 -12.32 8.11
CA GLY A 24 -0.49 -11.35 7.91
C GLY A 24 0.79 -11.70 8.68
N SER A 25 0.92 -12.94 9.17
CA SER A 25 2.13 -13.45 9.81
C SER A 25 2.84 -14.44 8.88
N VAL A 26 4.16 -14.43 8.90
CA VAL A 26 4.99 -15.41 8.17
C VAL A 26 4.98 -16.80 8.81
N ILE A 27 4.33 -16.97 9.97
CA ILE A 27 4.26 -18.23 10.71
C ILE A 27 3.82 -19.41 9.84
N PRO A 28 2.75 -19.33 9.02
CA PRO A 28 2.31 -20.46 8.18
C PRO A 28 3.40 -20.96 7.21
N HIS A 29 4.20 -20.05 6.67
CA HIS A 29 5.28 -20.36 5.73
C HIS A 29 6.50 -20.97 6.41
N VAL A 30 6.76 -20.59 7.67
CA VAL A 30 7.94 -20.98 8.43
C VAL A 30 7.70 -22.26 9.24
N LEU A 31 6.46 -22.54 9.64
CA LEU A 31 6.13 -23.59 10.58
C LEU A 31 6.54 -24.98 10.08
N VAL A 32 6.24 -25.30 8.82
CA VAL A 32 6.54 -26.61 8.24
C VAL A 32 8.04 -26.89 8.18
N PRO A 33 8.88 -26.00 7.61
CA PRO A 33 10.33 -26.22 7.58
C PRO A 33 10.95 -26.18 9.00
N ALA A 34 10.44 -25.34 9.90
CA ALA A 34 10.93 -25.30 11.29
C ALA A 34 10.64 -26.61 12.04
N ILE A 35 9.45 -27.19 11.88
CA ILE A 35 9.12 -28.52 12.44
C ILE A 35 10.02 -29.59 11.83
N ALA A 36 10.24 -29.60 10.54
CA ALA A 36 11.12 -30.59 9.89
C ALA A 36 12.55 -30.51 10.43
N LEU A 37 13.11 -29.31 10.61
CA LEU A 37 14.43 -29.11 11.20
C LEU A 37 14.48 -29.49 12.70
N THR A 38 13.40 -29.25 13.41
CA THR A 38 13.28 -29.66 14.81
C THR A 38 13.23 -31.20 14.95
N LEU A 39 12.51 -31.88 14.06
CA LEU A 39 12.49 -33.33 13.99
C LEU A 39 13.88 -33.92 13.63
N TRP A 40 14.58 -33.27 12.70
CA TRP A 40 15.96 -33.56 12.35
C TRP A 40 16.88 -33.48 13.60
N ALA A 41 16.79 -32.34 14.32
CA ALA A 41 17.54 -32.15 15.55
C ALA A 41 17.18 -33.22 16.63
N THR A 42 15.90 -33.55 16.74
CA THR A 42 15.43 -34.58 17.68
C THR A 42 15.99 -35.95 17.35
N LEU A 43 15.97 -36.33 16.06
CA LEU A 43 16.54 -37.62 15.61
C LEU A 43 18.02 -37.74 15.99
N TRP A 44 18.82 -36.71 15.68
CA TRP A 44 20.26 -36.74 15.99
C TRP A 44 20.54 -36.64 17.49
N THR A 45 19.76 -35.90 18.24
CA THR A 45 19.90 -35.82 19.71
C THR A 45 19.58 -37.17 20.36
N ALA A 46 18.49 -37.80 19.96
CA ALA A 46 18.11 -39.13 20.48
C ALA A 46 19.15 -40.18 20.10
N PHE A 47 19.65 -40.16 18.87
CA PHE A 47 20.70 -41.06 18.41
C PHE A 47 21.98 -40.90 19.23
N TYR A 48 22.45 -39.68 19.43
CA TYR A 48 23.65 -39.36 20.19
C TYR A 48 23.54 -39.79 21.66
N GLN A 49 22.39 -39.58 22.29
CA GLN A 49 22.16 -39.98 23.68
C GLN A 49 22.12 -41.50 23.86
N LYS A 50 21.60 -42.23 22.84
CA LYS A 50 21.45 -43.69 22.92
C LYS A 50 22.73 -44.43 22.54
N PHE A 51 23.55 -43.87 21.65
CA PHE A 51 24.74 -44.50 21.08
C PHE A 51 25.98 -43.58 21.13
N PRO A 52 26.48 -43.22 22.34
CA PRO A 52 27.53 -42.20 22.47
C PRO A 52 28.87 -42.63 21.88
N ASP A 53 29.19 -43.93 21.83
CA ASP A 53 30.48 -44.48 21.43
C ASP A 53 30.50 -44.99 19.97
N THR A 54 29.58 -44.56 19.12
CA THR A 54 29.51 -44.99 17.74
C THR A 54 30.52 -44.20 16.90
N TRP A 55 31.05 -44.79 15.80
CA TRP A 55 31.96 -44.12 14.89
C TRP A 55 31.39 -42.82 14.30
N LEU A 56 30.04 -42.71 14.17
CA LEU A 56 29.34 -41.50 13.73
C LEU A 56 29.50 -40.33 14.70
N THR A 57 29.64 -40.58 16.01
CA THR A 57 29.85 -39.53 17.01
C THR A 57 31.26 -38.92 16.89
N GLY A 58 32.21 -39.62 16.26
CA GLY A 58 33.55 -39.14 15.95
C GLY A 58 33.56 -38.02 14.90
N PHE A 59 32.53 -37.92 14.03
CA PHE A 59 32.40 -36.85 13.06
C PHE A 59 31.83 -35.54 13.65
N ILE A 60 31.33 -35.57 14.92
CA ILE A 60 30.82 -34.36 15.56
C ILE A 60 32.02 -33.46 15.90
N PRO A 61 32.00 -32.21 15.34
CA PRO A 61 33.13 -31.30 15.51
C PRO A 61 33.39 -30.99 16.99
N ASN A 62 34.68 -30.96 17.37
CA ASN A 62 35.12 -30.52 18.70
C ASN A 62 35.09 -28.98 18.84
N SER A 63 35.00 -28.26 17.76
CA SER A 63 35.09 -26.80 17.72
C SER A 63 33.89 -26.19 17.00
N ASN A 64 33.30 -25.18 17.62
CA ASN A 64 32.14 -24.42 17.07
C ASN A 64 32.57 -23.24 16.19
N ILE A 65 33.88 -23.09 15.88
CA ILE A 65 34.43 -21.93 15.18
C ILE A 65 33.76 -21.75 13.82
N LEU A 66 33.60 -22.81 13.03
CA LEU A 66 33.00 -22.72 11.70
C LEU A 66 31.55 -22.22 11.73
N VAL A 67 30.71 -22.76 12.64
CA VAL A 67 29.32 -22.32 12.77
C VAL A 67 29.25 -20.90 13.29
N THR A 68 30.14 -20.51 14.19
CA THR A 68 30.20 -19.12 14.67
C THR A 68 30.54 -18.18 13.53
N ILE A 69 31.49 -18.50 12.68
CA ILE A 69 31.82 -17.68 11.49
C ILE A 69 30.61 -17.60 10.54
N ILE A 70 30.02 -18.74 10.21
CA ILE A 70 28.87 -18.80 9.31
C ILE A 70 27.67 -18.03 9.91
N SER A 71 27.43 -18.10 11.23
CA SER A 71 26.33 -17.39 11.87
C SER A 71 26.44 -15.87 11.77
N VAL A 72 27.67 -15.33 11.92
CA VAL A 72 27.92 -13.89 11.78
C VAL A 72 27.68 -13.44 10.33
N VAL A 73 28.23 -14.18 9.36
CA VAL A 73 28.03 -13.89 7.94
C VAL A 73 26.55 -14.00 7.56
N MET A 74 25.87 -15.05 8.03
CA MET A 74 24.46 -15.28 7.78
C MET A 74 23.58 -14.15 8.35
N GLY A 75 23.83 -13.74 9.59
CA GLY A 75 23.12 -12.65 10.22
C GLY A 75 23.27 -11.34 9.42
N LEU A 76 24.49 -11.06 8.99
CA LEU A 76 24.78 -9.87 8.17
C LEU A 76 24.04 -9.92 6.81
N LEU A 77 24.07 -11.06 6.13
CA LEU A 77 23.38 -11.23 4.84
C LEU A 77 21.84 -11.10 4.98
N LEU A 78 21.25 -11.65 6.05
CA LEU A 78 19.83 -11.50 6.33
C LEU A 78 19.44 -10.04 6.60
N VAL A 79 20.27 -9.31 7.36
CA VAL A 79 20.05 -7.88 7.62
C VAL A 79 20.10 -7.08 6.32
N PHE A 80 21.11 -7.29 5.47
CA PHE A 80 21.20 -6.59 4.18
C PHE A 80 20.01 -6.91 3.28
N ARG A 81 19.57 -8.17 3.21
CA ARG A 81 18.41 -8.55 2.42
C ARG A 81 17.14 -7.84 2.91
N ASN A 82 16.89 -7.88 4.21
CA ASN A 82 15.70 -7.25 4.78
C ASN A 82 15.72 -5.74 4.60
N ASN A 83 16.86 -5.08 4.76
CA ASN A 83 16.98 -3.65 4.52
C ASN A 83 16.69 -3.31 3.06
N THR A 84 17.24 -4.06 2.10
CA THR A 84 16.99 -3.82 0.68
C THR A 84 15.52 -4.05 0.31
N ALA A 85 14.88 -5.10 0.85
CA ALA A 85 13.47 -5.36 0.64
C ALA A 85 12.59 -4.24 1.26
N TYR A 86 12.93 -3.78 2.46
CA TYR A 86 12.27 -2.67 3.14
C TYR A 86 12.40 -1.35 2.36
N ASP A 87 13.58 -1.06 1.80
CA ASP A 87 13.80 0.15 0.99
C ASP A 87 12.88 0.14 -0.25
N ARG A 88 12.72 -1.00 -0.91
CA ARG A 88 11.80 -1.17 -2.06
C ARG A 88 10.35 -0.93 -1.66
N TYR A 89 9.91 -1.53 -0.55
CA TYR A 89 8.58 -1.34 0.00
C TYR A 89 8.30 0.14 0.30
N TRP A 90 9.24 0.80 0.98
CA TRP A 90 9.12 2.20 1.36
C TRP A 90 9.18 3.15 0.16
N GLU A 91 10.01 2.85 -0.84
CA GLU A 91 10.03 3.58 -2.11
C GLU A 91 8.68 3.47 -2.82
N GLY A 92 8.11 2.27 -2.91
CA GLY A 92 6.77 2.04 -3.47
C GLY A 92 5.70 2.87 -2.75
N ARG A 93 5.72 2.90 -1.42
CA ARG A 93 4.78 3.72 -0.63
C ARG A 93 4.94 5.22 -0.87
N ARG A 94 6.16 5.72 -0.99
CA ARG A 94 6.42 7.14 -1.29
C ARG A 94 5.94 7.54 -2.68
N LEU A 95 6.22 6.72 -3.68
CA LEU A 95 5.74 6.95 -5.05
C LEU A 95 4.21 6.97 -5.11
N LEU A 96 3.55 6.06 -4.38
CA LEU A 96 2.10 6.00 -4.29
C LEU A 96 1.52 7.27 -3.65
N ALA A 97 2.10 7.74 -2.55
CA ALA A 97 1.68 9.00 -1.91
C ALA A 97 1.89 10.22 -2.82
N THR A 98 2.98 10.22 -3.61
CA THR A 98 3.22 11.28 -4.60
C THR A 98 2.18 11.23 -5.71
N LEU A 99 1.85 10.05 -6.22
CA LEU A 99 0.82 9.86 -7.23
C LEU A 99 -0.55 10.33 -6.73
N GLU A 100 -0.96 9.92 -5.52
CA GLU A 100 -2.19 10.40 -4.87
C GLU A 100 -2.24 11.94 -4.84
N CYS A 101 -1.14 12.58 -4.44
CA CYS A 101 -1.04 14.02 -4.37
C CYS A 101 -1.22 14.68 -5.74
N GLN A 102 -0.59 14.13 -6.79
CA GLN A 102 -0.68 14.70 -8.14
C GLN A 102 -2.06 14.50 -8.77
N VAL A 103 -2.69 13.36 -8.53
CA VAL A 103 -4.07 13.10 -8.97
C VAL A 103 -5.04 14.09 -8.31
N ARG A 104 -4.89 14.36 -7.01
CA ARG A 104 -5.67 15.39 -6.30
C ARG A 104 -5.41 16.80 -6.85
N ASN A 105 -4.16 17.15 -7.12
CA ASN A 105 -3.81 18.43 -7.73
C ASN A 105 -4.45 18.58 -9.12
N MET A 106 -4.32 17.54 -9.95
CA MET A 106 -4.86 17.52 -11.30
C MET A 106 -6.40 17.62 -11.30
N SER A 107 -7.08 16.88 -10.40
CA SER A 107 -8.54 16.95 -10.26
C SER A 107 -9.02 18.37 -9.92
N ARG A 108 -8.31 19.07 -9.03
CA ARG A 108 -8.59 20.46 -8.67
C ARG A 108 -8.34 21.41 -9.85
N PHE A 109 -7.23 21.25 -10.57
CA PHE A 109 -6.95 22.07 -11.75
C PHE A 109 -8.00 21.88 -12.84
N ILE A 110 -8.41 20.64 -13.10
CA ILE A 110 -9.45 20.34 -14.08
C ILE A 110 -10.78 20.94 -13.62
N TRP A 111 -11.22 20.63 -12.39
CA TRP A 111 -12.59 20.95 -11.95
C TRP A 111 -12.83 22.44 -11.75
N ILE A 112 -11.89 23.16 -11.18
CA ILE A 112 -12.01 24.59 -10.87
C ILE A 112 -11.35 25.45 -11.94
N GLY A 113 -10.17 25.03 -12.43
CA GLY A 113 -9.31 25.85 -13.27
C GLY A 113 -9.74 25.90 -14.74
N VAL A 114 -10.32 24.80 -15.28
CA VAL A 114 -10.75 24.78 -16.69
C VAL A 114 -12.12 25.42 -16.83
N ALA A 115 -12.19 26.47 -17.63
CA ALA A 115 -13.45 27.13 -17.95
C ALA A 115 -14.14 26.40 -19.11
N ALA A 116 -15.22 25.65 -18.83
CA ALA A 116 -16.01 24.97 -19.85
C ALA A 116 -16.73 26.02 -20.76
N LYS A 117 -16.05 26.48 -21.77
CA LYS A 117 -16.62 27.51 -22.72
C LYS A 117 -17.40 26.86 -23.84
N SER A 118 -17.06 25.62 -24.23
CA SER A 118 -17.73 24.91 -25.32
C SER A 118 -19.02 24.22 -24.82
N PRO A 119 -20.01 23.95 -25.70
CA PRO A 119 -21.21 23.18 -25.35
C PRO A 119 -20.89 21.78 -24.82
N HIS A 120 -19.76 21.23 -25.21
CA HIS A 120 -19.27 19.92 -24.77
C HIS A 120 -18.23 19.99 -23.65
N GLY A 121 -17.77 21.20 -23.29
CA GLY A 121 -16.68 21.41 -22.31
C GLY A 121 -16.94 20.78 -20.95
N ALA A 122 -18.20 20.81 -20.48
CA ALA A 122 -18.57 20.15 -19.23
C ALA A 122 -18.44 18.62 -19.31
N LEU A 123 -18.79 18.00 -20.45
CA LEU A 123 -18.63 16.55 -20.66
C LEU A 123 -17.17 16.16 -20.79
N GLU A 124 -16.38 16.94 -21.53
CA GLU A 124 -14.94 16.72 -21.68
C GLU A 124 -14.20 16.82 -20.34
N LYS A 125 -14.59 17.80 -19.54
CA LYS A 125 -14.08 17.97 -18.18
C LYS A 125 -14.39 16.79 -17.28
N ARG A 126 -15.63 16.28 -17.34
CA ARG A 126 -16.01 15.03 -16.63
C ARG A 126 -15.25 13.81 -17.16
N GLY A 127 -15.07 13.73 -18.49
CA GLY A 127 -14.24 12.70 -19.10
C GLY A 127 -12.81 12.72 -18.57
N ALA A 128 -12.17 13.90 -18.51
CA ALA A 128 -10.84 14.06 -17.96
C ALA A 128 -10.74 13.66 -16.46
N MET A 129 -11.79 13.96 -15.66
CA MET A 129 -11.87 13.51 -14.28
C MET A 129 -11.98 11.98 -14.18
N ASN A 130 -12.76 11.36 -15.05
CA ASN A 130 -12.85 9.89 -15.13
C ASN A 130 -11.51 9.26 -15.52
N LEU A 131 -10.74 9.90 -16.41
CA LEU A 131 -9.41 9.42 -16.77
C LEU A 131 -8.42 9.44 -15.59
N LEU A 132 -8.56 10.35 -14.63
CA LEU A 132 -7.75 10.35 -13.41
C LEU A 132 -8.07 9.12 -12.54
N ILE A 133 -9.35 8.76 -12.43
CA ILE A 133 -9.77 7.54 -11.72
C ILE A 133 -9.19 6.31 -12.45
N ALA A 134 -9.40 6.27 -13.77
CA ALA A 134 -8.89 5.18 -14.60
C ALA A 134 -7.36 5.03 -14.51
N PHE A 135 -6.61 6.13 -14.44
CA PHE A 135 -5.15 6.08 -14.30
C PHE A 135 -4.71 5.36 -13.02
N MET A 136 -5.37 5.63 -11.89
CA MET A 136 -5.07 4.97 -10.61
C MET A 136 -5.34 3.46 -10.68
N HIS A 137 -6.55 3.07 -11.13
CA HIS A 137 -6.92 1.66 -11.24
C HIS A 137 -6.10 0.92 -12.31
N ALA A 138 -5.83 1.56 -13.46
CA ALA A 138 -4.98 0.97 -14.49
C ALA A 138 -3.53 0.77 -13.98
N THR A 139 -3.01 1.71 -13.18
CA THR A 139 -1.69 1.56 -12.55
C THR A 139 -1.68 0.37 -11.60
N LYS A 140 -2.72 0.19 -10.79
CA LYS A 140 -2.88 -0.99 -9.91
C LYS A 140 -2.80 -2.30 -10.69
N HIS A 141 -3.64 -2.45 -11.73
CA HIS A 141 -3.66 -3.65 -12.56
C HIS A 141 -2.35 -3.89 -13.29
N TYR A 142 -1.75 -2.81 -13.81
CA TYR A 142 -0.45 -2.89 -14.47
C TYR A 142 0.64 -3.40 -13.53
N LEU A 143 0.69 -2.93 -12.28
CA LEU A 143 1.67 -3.37 -11.29
C LEU A 143 1.50 -4.83 -10.87
N ARG A 144 0.26 -5.33 -10.86
CA ARG A 144 -0.09 -6.74 -10.59
C ARG A 144 0.07 -7.67 -11.78
N ASN A 145 0.52 -7.15 -12.93
CA ASN A 145 0.62 -7.90 -14.18
C ASN A 145 -0.73 -8.39 -14.71
N GLU A 146 -1.78 -7.72 -14.36
CA GLU A 146 -3.13 -7.92 -14.85
C GLU A 146 -3.29 -7.08 -16.11
N LEU A 147 -3.06 -7.71 -17.26
CA LEU A 147 -3.11 -7.04 -18.56
C LEU A 147 -4.54 -7.04 -19.09
N GLY A 148 -4.95 -5.93 -19.69
CA GLY A 148 -6.27 -5.80 -20.29
C GLY A 148 -6.96 -4.49 -19.89
N VAL A 149 -8.16 -4.29 -20.48
CA VAL A 149 -8.96 -3.07 -20.28
C VAL A 149 -10.34 -3.36 -19.70
N HIS A 150 -10.76 -4.63 -19.62
CA HIS A 150 -12.11 -5.07 -19.27
C HIS A 150 -12.31 -5.30 -17.77
N TYR A 151 -11.70 -4.47 -16.95
CA TYR A 151 -11.92 -4.51 -15.51
C TYR A 151 -13.08 -3.60 -15.14
N ASP A 152 -13.93 -4.04 -14.22
CA ASP A 152 -15.11 -3.30 -13.75
C ASP A 152 -14.77 -1.95 -13.11
N ASP A 153 -13.54 -1.80 -12.61
CA ASP A 153 -13.01 -0.59 -11.99
C ASP A 153 -12.23 0.32 -12.95
N VAL A 154 -12.00 -0.10 -14.20
CA VAL A 154 -11.31 0.68 -15.23
C VAL A 154 -12.22 1.01 -16.41
N TYR A 155 -12.87 0.00 -16.98
CA TYR A 155 -13.62 0.14 -18.21
C TYR A 155 -14.70 1.24 -18.21
N PRO A 156 -15.52 1.42 -17.15
CA PRO A 156 -16.53 2.47 -17.10
C PRO A 156 -15.95 3.89 -17.26
N TYR A 157 -14.68 4.08 -16.86
CA TYR A 157 -14.01 5.38 -16.87
C TYR A 157 -13.27 5.69 -18.18
N ILE A 158 -13.01 4.68 -19.02
CA ILE A 158 -12.34 4.84 -20.33
C ILE A 158 -13.26 4.61 -21.53
N SER A 159 -14.44 4.03 -21.34
CA SER A 159 -15.38 3.65 -22.42
C SER A 159 -15.86 4.81 -23.29
N HIS A 160 -15.67 6.07 -22.82
CA HIS A 160 -15.95 7.29 -23.59
C HIS A 160 -14.86 7.64 -24.60
N LEU A 161 -13.69 7.00 -24.53
CA LEU A 161 -12.59 7.22 -25.48
C LEU A 161 -12.86 6.42 -26.76
N PRO A 162 -12.54 6.98 -27.96
CA PRO A 162 -12.78 6.31 -29.24
C PRO A 162 -12.13 4.93 -29.34
N ASP A 163 -10.92 4.78 -28.78
CA ASP A 163 -10.14 3.54 -28.84
C ASP A 163 -10.73 2.42 -27.98
N TYR A 164 -11.55 2.75 -27.00
CA TYR A 164 -12.16 1.82 -26.03
C TYR A 164 -13.69 1.78 -26.12
N ALA A 165 -14.28 2.43 -27.14
CA ALA A 165 -15.72 2.38 -27.37
C ALA A 165 -16.19 0.94 -27.66
N PRO A 166 -17.41 0.55 -27.20
CA PRO A 166 -17.91 -0.81 -27.37
C PRO A 166 -17.89 -1.33 -28.82
N ASP A 167 -18.14 -0.45 -29.78
CA ASP A 167 -18.16 -0.78 -31.21
C ASP A 167 -16.77 -1.09 -31.76
N ASN A 168 -15.72 -0.55 -31.19
CA ASN A 168 -14.33 -0.75 -31.63
C ASN A 168 -13.67 -1.94 -30.93
N LEU A 169 -14.17 -2.36 -29.77
CA LEU A 169 -13.65 -3.51 -29.00
C LEU A 169 -13.86 -4.84 -29.73
N VAL A 170 -14.84 -4.95 -30.63
CA VAL A 170 -15.07 -6.15 -31.45
C VAL A 170 -13.89 -6.42 -32.40
N HIS A 171 -13.12 -5.38 -32.73
CA HIS A 171 -11.92 -5.48 -33.57
C HIS A 171 -10.60 -5.45 -32.79
N ALA A 172 -10.65 -5.14 -31.50
CA ALA A 172 -9.49 -5.10 -30.60
C ALA A 172 -9.22 -6.46 -29.93
N THR A 173 -9.47 -7.56 -30.65
CA THR A 173 -9.15 -8.91 -30.19
C THR A 173 -7.64 -9.03 -29.99
N ASP A 174 -7.23 -9.38 -28.78
CA ASP A 174 -5.90 -9.83 -28.34
C ASP A 174 -4.69 -8.88 -28.47
N ASP A 175 -4.76 -7.81 -29.26
CA ASP A 175 -3.59 -6.94 -29.51
C ASP A 175 -3.35 -5.89 -28.38
N ASN A 176 -4.32 -5.72 -27.48
CA ASN A 176 -4.19 -4.81 -26.33
C ASN A 176 -3.56 -5.44 -25.08
N SER A 177 -3.26 -6.73 -25.10
CA SER A 177 -2.76 -7.47 -23.95
C SER A 177 -1.34 -7.10 -23.51
N GLY A 178 -0.63 -6.27 -24.29
CA GLY A 178 0.74 -5.84 -23.97
C GLY A 178 0.92 -4.34 -23.79
N LYS A 179 -0.13 -3.54 -23.93
CA LYS A 179 -0.04 -2.08 -23.85
C LYS A 179 0.04 -1.57 -22.43
N ASN A 180 0.81 -0.49 -22.22
CA ASN A 180 0.89 0.22 -20.96
C ASN A 180 -0.33 1.15 -20.83
N LEU A 181 -1.46 0.61 -20.35
CA LEU A 181 -2.72 1.34 -20.24
C LEU A 181 -2.61 2.64 -19.43
N PRO A 182 -1.90 2.69 -18.27
CA PRO A 182 -1.66 3.96 -17.58
C PRO A 182 -1.02 5.01 -18.48
N LEU A 183 -0.02 4.63 -19.26
CA LEU A 183 0.65 5.53 -20.18
C LEU A 183 -0.32 6.05 -21.26
N GLU A 184 -1.14 5.21 -21.87
CA GLU A 184 -2.15 5.61 -22.86
C GLU A 184 -3.17 6.57 -22.27
N ILE A 185 -3.66 6.32 -21.06
CA ILE A 185 -4.55 7.27 -20.36
C ILE A 185 -3.87 8.63 -20.17
N SER A 186 -2.57 8.64 -19.87
CA SER A 186 -1.82 9.90 -19.74
C SER A 186 -1.75 10.70 -21.04
N PHE A 187 -1.69 10.04 -22.22
CA PHE A 187 -1.76 10.73 -23.52
C PHE A 187 -3.11 11.44 -23.72
N HIS A 188 -4.20 10.79 -23.35
CA HIS A 188 -5.53 11.41 -23.43
C HIS A 188 -5.66 12.61 -22.47
N LEU A 189 -5.10 12.51 -21.24
CA LEU A 189 -5.03 13.64 -20.32
C LEU A 189 -4.18 14.79 -20.86
N ALA A 190 -3.04 14.50 -21.48
CA ALA A 190 -2.21 15.52 -22.13
C ALA A 190 -2.94 16.17 -23.31
N GLY A 191 -3.66 15.40 -24.13
CA GLY A 191 -4.51 15.88 -25.19
C GLY A 191 -5.60 16.83 -24.70
N PHE A 192 -6.25 16.50 -23.57
CA PHE A 192 -7.23 17.37 -22.91
C PHE A 192 -6.59 18.71 -22.48
N VAL A 193 -5.42 18.69 -21.83
CA VAL A 193 -4.72 19.91 -21.42
C VAL A 193 -4.35 20.79 -22.62
N MET A 194 -3.86 20.18 -23.71
CA MET A 194 -3.53 20.92 -24.95
C MET A 194 -4.78 21.53 -25.58
N LYS A 195 -5.89 20.80 -25.62
CA LYS A 195 -7.15 21.33 -26.16
C LYS A 195 -7.66 22.50 -25.32
N ALA A 196 -7.70 22.36 -24.00
CA ALA A 196 -8.13 23.40 -23.07
C ALA A 196 -7.29 24.71 -23.25
N ARG A 197 -6.00 24.57 -23.59
CA ARG A 197 -5.14 25.72 -23.91
C ARG A 197 -5.47 26.33 -25.26
N GLN A 198 -5.73 25.52 -26.29
CA GLN A 198 -6.07 26.00 -27.65
C GLN A 198 -7.42 26.71 -27.67
N THR A 199 -8.37 26.33 -26.83
CA THR A 199 -9.69 26.93 -26.67
C THR A 199 -9.71 28.13 -25.68
N ASP A 200 -8.54 28.55 -25.18
CA ASP A 200 -8.40 29.57 -24.13
C ASP A 200 -9.24 29.30 -22.86
N GLU A 201 -9.43 28.03 -22.53
CA GLU A 201 -10.12 27.60 -21.30
C GLU A 201 -9.20 27.59 -20.07
N ILE A 202 -7.87 27.58 -20.31
CA ILE A 202 -6.82 27.71 -19.31
C ILE A 202 -5.75 28.70 -19.75
N ASP A 203 -5.07 29.33 -18.82
CA ASP A 203 -3.91 30.16 -19.08
C ASP A 203 -2.60 29.37 -19.22
N VAL A 204 -1.49 30.03 -19.59
CA VAL A 204 -0.17 29.42 -19.76
C VAL A 204 0.37 28.88 -18.41
N SER A 205 0.09 29.58 -17.31
CA SER A 205 0.55 29.19 -15.97
C SER A 205 -0.18 27.94 -15.50
N GLN A 206 -1.50 27.88 -15.69
CA GLN A 206 -2.31 26.70 -15.39
C GLN A 206 -1.90 25.49 -16.23
N GLN A 207 -1.66 25.68 -17.54
CA GLN A 207 -1.11 24.64 -18.41
C GLN A 207 0.22 24.10 -17.86
N GLY A 208 1.12 25.00 -17.42
CA GLY A 208 2.39 24.62 -16.82
C GLY A 208 2.22 23.77 -15.58
N CYS A 209 1.32 24.17 -14.67
CA CYS A 209 1.01 23.39 -13.46
C CYS A 209 0.42 22.01 -13.78
N MET A 210 -0.52 21.92 -14.73
CA MET A 210 -1.14 20.66 -15.13
C MET A 210 -0.13 19.71 -15.79
N ASN A 211 0.72 20.22 -16.69
CA ASN A 211 1.78 19.45 -17.32
C ASN A 211 2.79 18.95 -16.28
N ASN A 212 3.16 19.78 -15.31
CA ASN A 212 4.06 19.35 -14.25
C ASN A 212 3.45 18.23 -13.37
N ALA A 213 2.17 18.33 -13.05
CA ALA A 213 1.45 17.27 -12.34
C ALA A 213 1.43 15.97 -13.16
N LEU A 214 1.13 16.05 -14.45
CA LEU A 214 1.10 14.91 -15.37
C LEU A 214 2.49 14.27 -15.52
N ASN A 215 3.54 15.08 -15.68
CA ASN A 215 4.92 14.57 -15.71
C ASN A 215 5.28 13.81 -14.43
N THR A 216 4.92 14.37 -13.27
CA THR A 216 5.17 13.70 -11.98
C THR A 216 4.37 12.39 -11.85
N MET A 217 3.15 12.30 -12.40
CA MET A 217 2.40 11.04 -12.46
C MET A 217 3.14 9.99 -13.28
N ILE A 218 3.74 10.37 -14.41
CA ILE A 218 4.56 9.48 -15.24
C ILE A 218 5.88 9.12 -14.55
N ASP A 219 6.50 10.05 -13.84
CA ASP A 219 7.69 9.76 -13.02
C ASP A 219 7.38 8.69 -11.95
N CYS A 220 6.20 8.78 -11.32
CA CYS A 220 5.74 7.76 -10.39
C CYS A 220 5.53 6.40 -11.08
N LEU A 221 4.88 6.37 -12.25
CA LEU A 221 4.68 5.15 -13.05
C LEU A 221 6.02 4.49 -13.37
N THR A 222 6.99 5.27 -13.88
CA THR A 222 8.34 4.80 -14.18
C THR A 222 9.07 4.29 -12.93
N GLY A 223 8.87 4.97 -11.80
CA GLY A 223 9.40 4.53 -10.51
C GLY A 223 8.82 3.18 -10.06
N PHE A 224 7.52 2.97 -10.22
CA PHE A 224 6.88 1.68 -9.98
C PHE A 224 7.41 0.58 -10.91
N GLU A 225 7.55 0.88 -12.21
CA GLU A 225 8.13 -0.05 -13.19
C GLU A 225 9.53 -0.47 -12.80
N ARG A 226 10.36 0.46 -12.33
CA ARG A 226 11.70 0.17 -11.81
C ARG A 226 11.66 -0.79 -10.63
N ILE A 227 10.78 -0.54 -9.64
CA ILE A 227 10.64 -1.43 -8.48
C ILE A 227 10.20 -2.83 -8.95
N ARG A 228 9.19 -2.92 -9.81
CA ARG A 228 8.67 -4.18 -10.32
C ARG A 228 9.69 -4.91 -11.21
N GLY A 229 10.33 -4.20 -12.15
CA GLY A 229 11.18 -4.77 -13.18
C GLY A 229 12.59 -5.16 -12.72
N THR A 230 13.03 -4.66 -11.54
CA THR A 230 14.35 -4.95 -10.98
C THR A 230 14.24 -5.61 -9.60
N PRO A 231 13.76 -6.87 -9.50
CA PRO A 231 13.76 -7.61 -8.25
C PRO A 231 15.20 -7.84 -7.76
N LEU A 232 15.36 -8.27 -6.52
CA LEU A 232 16.66 -8.70 -6.03
C LEU A 232 17.24 -9.81 -6.92
N PRO A 233 18.55 -9.81 -7.21
CA PRO A 233 19.16 -10.85 -8.04
C PRO A 233 18.84 -12.25 -7.50
N HIS A 234 18.26 -13.11 -8.33
CA HIS A 234 17.87 -14.47 -7.93
C HIS A 234 19.02 -15.28 -7.33
N ALA A 235 20.25 -15.10 -7.88
CA ALA A 235 21.44 -15.78 -7.37
C ALA A 235 21.69 -15.46 -5.89
N TYR A 236 21.48 -14.20 -5.48
CA TYR A 236 21.63 -13.78 -4.09
C TYR A 236 20.59 -14.45 -3.17
N GLY A 237 19.33 -14.42 -3.56
CA GLY A 237 18.25 -15.05 -2.79
C GLY A 237 18.40 -16.57 -2.69
N ILE A 238 18.77 -17.23 -3.79
CA ILE A 238 18.98 -18.69 -3.82
C ILE A 238 20.18 -19.07 -2.92
N HIS A 239 21.30 -18.38 -3.07
CA HIS A 239 22.49 -18.68 -2.27
C HIS A 239 22.26 -18.47 -0.77
N LEU A 240 21.57 -17.40 -0.40
CA LEU A 240 21.18 -17.12 0.99
C LEU A 240 20.33 -18.26 1.56
N LYS A 241 19.29 -18.70 0.84
CA LYS A 241 18.43 -19.82 1.26
C LYS A 241 19.22 -21.12 1.41
N GLN A 242 20.11 -21.44 0.45
CA GLN A 242 20.95 -22.61 0.51
C GLN A 242 21.90 -22.59 1.72
N THR A 243 22.55 -21.45 1.96
CA THR A 243 23.48 -21.30 3.08
C THR A 243 22.74 -21.37 4.42
N LEU A 244 21.55 -20.74 4.51
CA LEU A 244 20.69 -20.81 5.69
C LEU A 244 20.27 -22.25 6.00
N PHE A 245 19.87 -22.99 4.97
CA PHE A 245 19.44 -24.37 5.12
C PHE A 245 20.58 -25.28 5.58
N VAL A 246 21.77 -25.15 4.95
CA VAL A 246 22.99 -25.90 5.35
C VAL A 246 23.39 -25.56 6.78
N TYR A 247 23.33 -24.28 7.16
CA TYR A 247 23.59 -23.84 8.53
C TYR A 247 22.65 -24.51 9.53
N LEU A 248 21.35 -24.46 9.30
CA LEU A 248 20.34 -25.04 10.20
C LEU A 248 20.43 -26.58 10.30
N LEU A 249 20.76 -27.26 9.20
CA LEU A 249 21.01 -28.70 9.20
C LEU A 249 22.27 -29.08 9.98
N SER A 250 23.30 -28.23 9.95
CA SER A 250 24.55 -28.49 10.67
C SER A 250 24.51 -28.14 12.16
N LEU A 251 23.57 -27.29 12.56
CA LEU A 251 23.45 -26.73 13.91
C LEU A 251 23.34 -27.80 15.01
N PRO A 252 22.50 -28.87 14.86
CA PRO A 252 22.40 -29.92 15.89
C PRO A 252 23.75 -30.56 16.18
N PHE A 253 24.58 -30.89 15.18
CA PHE A 253 25.86 -31.57 15.36
C PHE A 253 26.83 -30.78 16.24
N GLN A 254 26.71 -29.47 16.27
CA GLN A 254 27.59 -28.62 17.06
C GLN A 254 27.10 -28.42 18.49
N LEU A 255 25.79 -28.47 18.67
CA LEU A 255 25.17 -28.29 19.99
C LEU A 255 25.05 -29.58 20.80
N LEU A 256 25.14 -30.77 20.15
CA LEU A 256 24.92 -32.05 20.79
C LEU A 256 25.83 -32.30 22.02
N ARG A 257 27.11 -31.91 21.93
CA ARG A 257 28.07 -32.17 23.03
C ARG A 257 27.81 -31.30 24.25
N THR A 258 27.35 -30.07 24.05
CA THR A 258 27.18 -29.10 25.14
C THR A 258 25.73 -28.99 25.61
N GLY A 259 24.78 -29.19 24.70
CA GLY A 259 23.36 -28.95 24.94
C GLY A 259 22.57 -30.20 25.38
N GLY A 260 23.03 -31.42 25.05
CA GLY A 260 22.23 -32.61 25.30
C GLY A 260 20.80 -32.47 24.74
N TRP A 261 19.76 -32.69 25.54
CA TRP A 261 18.36 -32.56 25.16
C TRP A 261 17.94 -31.09 24.85
N SER A 262 18.62 -30.10 25.43
CA SER A 262 18.31 -28.68 25.14
C SER A 262 18.65 -28.28 23.70
N THR A 263 19.46 -29.08 22.99
CA THR A 263 19.75 -28.90 21.55
C THR A 263 18.47 -28.81 20.72
N ILE A 264 17.43 -29.59 21.05
CA ILE A 264 16.15 -29.58 20.31
C ILE A 264 15.49 -28.23 20.40
N VAL A 265 15.40 -27.67 21.63
CA VAL A 265 14.78 -26.34 21.84
C VAL A 265 15.60 -25.26 21.18
N MET A 266 16.93 -25.30 21.28
CA MET A 266 17.82 -24.34 20.63
C MET A 266 17.67 -24.34 19.10
N CYS A 267 17.64 -25.54 18.49
CA CYS A 267 17.44 -25.69 17.04
C CYS A 267 16.04 -25.23 16.61
N CYS A 268 15.01 -25.51 17.37
CA CYS A 268 13.65 -25.05 17.11
C CYS A 268 13.60 -23.51 17.07
N LEU A 269 14.12 -22.86 18.12
CA LEU A 269 14.14 -21.40 18.21
C LEU A 269 14.99 -20.77 17.10
N ALA A 270 16.16 -21.32 16.82
CA ALA A 270 17.04 -20.85 15.76
C ALA A 270 16.38 -20.98 14.38
N SER A 271 15.75 -22.14 14.09
CA SER A 271 15.05 -22.37 12.83
C SER A 271 13.87 -21.42 12.67
N PHE A 272 13.05 -21.24 13.69
CA PHE A 272 11.92 -20.33 13.67
C PHE A 272 12.37 -18.88 13.41
N THR A 273 13.39 -18.42 14.15
CA THR A 273 13.84 -17.04 14.05
C THR A 273 14.48 -16.74 12.68
N LEU A 274 15.40 -17.60 12.23
CA LEU A 274 16.17 -17.34 11.01
C LEU A 274 15.31 -17.54 9.75
N LEU A 275 14.47 -18.57 9.70
CA LEU A 275 13.52 -18.77 8.61
C LEU A 275 12.46 -17.67 8.61
N GLY A 276 12.04 -17.19 9.78
CA GLY A 276 11.12 -16.07 9.91
C GLY A 276 11.67 -14.79 9.32
N LEU A 277 12.93 -14.45 9.63
CA LEU A 277 13.59 -13.28 9.05
C LEU A 277 13.74 -13.38 7.53
N GLU A 278 14.04 -14.57 7.02
CA GLU A 278 14.14 -14.83 5.58
C GLU A 278 12.79 -14.66 4.89
N ALA A 279 11.72 -15.22 5.48
CA ALA A 279 10.37 -15.15 4.97
C ALA A 279 9.84 -13.71 4.94
N ILE A 280 10.06 -12.91 6.02
CA ILE A 280 9.70 -11.49 6.07
C ILE A 280 10.35 -10.75 4.91
N GLY A 281 11.66 -10.94 4.68
CA GLY A 281 12.36 -10.29 3.57
C GLY A 281 11.80 -10.67 2.21
N GLY A 282 11.32 -11.91 2.04
CA GLY A 282 10.67 -12.37 0.80
C GLY A 282 9.29 -11.75 0.60
N GLU A 283 8.51 -11.62 1.65
CA GLU A 283 7.15 -11.08 1.61
C GLU A 283 7.12 -9.59 1.26
N ILE A 284 8.01 -8.79 1.86
CA ILE A 284 8.05 -7.34 1.61
C ILE A 284 8.84 -6.95 0.34
N GLU A 285 9.47 -7.90 -0.35
CA GLU A 285 10.28 -7.66 -1.56
C GLU A 285 9.42 -7.14 -2.73
N ASN A 286 8.19 -7.65 -2.90
CA ASN A 286 7.23 -7.20 -3.91
C ASN A 286 6.05 -6.50 -3.23
N PRO A 287 6.05 -5.16 -3.12
CA PRO A 287 5.03 -4.44 -2.36
C PRO A 287 3.69 -4.26 -3.08
N PHE A 288 3.53 -4.73 -4.32
CA PHE A 288 2.38 -4.48 -5.19
C PHE A 288 1.48 -5.70 -5.40
N GLY A 289 1.74 -6.80 -4.69
CA GLY A 289 1.00 -8.05 -4.80
C GLY A 289 -0.36 -8.04 -4.12
N PHE A 290 -0.74 -9.22 -3.61
CA PHE A 290 -2.02 -9.45 -2.92
C PHE A 290 -1.82 -9.93 -1.49
N ASP A 291 -0.60 -9.96 -1.00
CA ASP A 291 -0.30 -10.42 0.33
C ASP A 291 -0.83 -9.43 1.38
N ALA A 292 -1.15 -9.94 2.56
CA ALA A 292 -1.76 -9.13 3.62
C ALA A 292 -0.89 -7.96 4.09
N ASN A 293 0.42 -8.03 3.83
CA ASN A 293 1.41 -7.02 4.18
C ASN A 293 1.82 -6.12 3.00
N ASP A 294 1.24 -6.34 1.81
CA ASP A 294 1.47 -5.47 0.66
C ASP A 294 0.84 -4.09 0.84
N LEU A 295 1.22 -3.16 -0.03
CA LEU A 295 0.64 -1.82 -0.01
C LEU A 295 -0.86 -1.90 -0.33
N PRO A 296 -1.72 -1.22 0.45
CA PRO A 296 -3.18 -1.26 0.27
C PRO A 296 -3.62 -0.43 -0.94
N ILE A 297 -3.20 -0.85 -2.15
CA ILE A 297 -3.42 -0.09 -3.39
C ILE A 297 -4.91 -0.03 -3.72
N ASP A 298 -5.67 -1.10 -3.45
CA ASP A 298 -7.13 -1.12 -3.66
C ASP A 298 -7.82 -0.05 -2.82
N ASP A 299 -7.55 -0.01 -1.51
CA ASP A 299 -8.13 1.00 -0.59
C ASP A 299 -7.78 2.43 -1.04
N ILE A 300 -6.57 2.64 -1.56
CA ILE A 300 -6.09 3.93 -2.04
C ILE A 300 -6.81 4.32 -3.35
N CYS A 301 -6.97 3.39 -4.28
CA CYS A 301 -7.70 3.62 -5.52
C CYS A 301 -9.17 3.99 -5.23
N ASP A 302 -9.82 3.23 -4.36
CA ASP A 302 -11.21 3.46 -3.94
C ASP A 302 -11.37 4.82 -3.25
N MET A 303 -10.44 5.19 -2.38
CA MET A 303 -10.42 6.49 -1.71
C MET A 303 -10.32 7.64 -2.73
N ILE A 304 -9.36 7.58 -3.65
CA ILE A 304 -9.18 8.60 -4.69
C ILE A 304 -10.40 8.67 -5.60
N GLN A 305 -10.97 7.54 -5.99
CA GLN A 305 -12.20 7.49 -6.77
C GLN A 305 -13.34 8.22 -6.05
N GLN A 306 -13.58 7.94 -4.77
CA GLN A 306 -14.62 8.60 -3.97
C GLN A 306 -14.37 10.10 -3.83
N GLU A 307 -13.13 10.53 -3.64
CA GLU A 307 -12.76 11.95 -3.57
C GLU A 307 -13.05 12.65 -4.88
N ILE A 308 -12.65 12.07 -6.03
CA ILE A 308 -12.89 12.64 -7.35
C ILE A 308 -14.40 12.73 -7.65
N LEU A 309 -15.15 11.66 -7.41
CA LEU A 309 -16.60 11.65 -7.58
C LEU A 309 -17.28 12.69 -6.67
N SER A 310 -16.80 12.86 -5.43
CA SER A 310 -17.30 13.93 -4.55
C SER A 310 -17.03 15.33 -5.09
N ILE A 311 -15.88 15.54 -5.72
CA ILE A 311 -15.54 16.82 -6.39
C ILE A 311 -16.48 17.04 -7.58
N MET A 312 -16.73 16.04 -8.40
CA MET A 312 -17.60 16.11 -9.59
C MET A 312 -19.08 16.40 -9.25
N ASN A 313 -19.50 16.10 -8.02
CA ASN A 313 -20.82 16.41 -7.50
C ASN A 313 -20.97 17.87 -7.01
N ARG A 314 -19.85 18.61 -6.94
CA ARG A 314 -19.87 20.04 -6.55
C ARG A 314 -20.11 20.93 -7.78
N PRO A 315 -20.65 22.15 -7.57
CA PRO A 315 -20.78 23.12 -8.66
C PRO A 315 -19.41 23.41 -9.28
N GLU A 316 -19.34 23.48 -10.60
CA GLU A 316 -18.12 23.79 -11.35
C GLU A 316 -17.56 25.18 -11.07
N LYS A 317 -18.44 26.12 -10.68
CA LYS A 317 -18.06 27.46 -10.23
C LYS A 317 -18.32 27.57 -8.74
N LEU A 318 -17.26 27.53 -7.97
CA LEU A 318 -17.31 27.91 -6.56
C LEU A 318 -17.42 29.44 -6.50
N SER A 319 -18.64 29.96 -6.22
CA SER A 319 -18.80 31.39 -5.96
C SER A 319 -18.32 31.70 -4.55
N VAL A 320 -17.27 32.49 -4.47
CA VAL A 320 -16.75 33.03 -3.20
C VAL A 320 -17.74 34.04 -2.59
N ASP A 321 -18.64 34.60 -3.42
CA ASP A 321 -19.64 35.58 -3.02
C ASP A 321 -20.69 35.03 -2.06
N ASN A 322 -20.84 33.67 -2.02
CA ASN A 322 -21.73 32.99 -1.08
C ASN A 322 -21.06 32.56 0.22
N TRP A 323 -19.79 32.89 0.40
CA TRP A 323 -19.13 32.62 1.66
C TRP A 323 -19.67 33.60 2.71
N ALA A 324 -20.06 33.11 3.87
CA ALA A 324 -20.29 33.98 5.02
C ALA A 324 -19.01 34.79 5.24
N ALA A 325 -19.11 36.11 5.12
CA ALA A 325 -17.94 36.99 5.14
C ALA A 325 -17.46 37.20 6.60
N PRO A 326 -16.57 36.33 7.13
CA PRO A 326 -16.02 36.52 8.47
C PRO A 326 -15.05 37.69 8.55
N TRP A 327 -14.74 38.31 7.41
CA TRP A 327 -13.78 39.42 7.29
C TRP A 327 -14.43 40.80 7.13
N GLU A 328 -15.76 40.92 7.04
CA GLU A 328 -16.42 42.23 7.01
C GLU A 328 -16.22 43.02 8.31
N ASP A 329 -15.76 42.32 9.37
CA ASP A 329 -15.52 42.90 10.69
C ASP A 329 -14.14 42.55 11.25
N LEU A 330 -13.09 42.67 10.43
CA LEU A 330 -11.69 42.56 10.89
C LEU A 330 -11.31 43.63 11.93
N THR A 331 -12.20 44.61 12.19
CA THR A 331 -12.08 45.59 13.25
C THR A 331 -12.77 45.17 14.55
N SER A 332 -13.66 44.16 14.53
CA SER A 332 -14.19 43.57 15.74
C SER A 332 -13.18 42.61 16.35
N THR A 333 -12.84 42.88 17.58
CA THR A 333 -11.87 42.12 18.38
C THR A 333 -12.23 40.63 18.35
N HIS A 334 -11.24 39.74 18.23
CA HIS A 334 -11.39 38.26 18.31
C HIS A 334 -12.27 37.77 19.48
N ALA A 335 -12.53 38.62 20.47
CA ALA A 335 -13.42 38.39 21.60
C ALA A 335 -14.90 38.26 21.15
N ASP A 336 -15.38 39.07 20.18
CA ASP A 336 -16.78 39.11 19.78
C ASP A 336 -17.13 37.91 18.91
N LEU A 337 -16.23 37.45 18.04
CA LEU A 337 -16.39 36.23 17.24
C LEU A 337 -16.47 34.96 18.11
N ASN A 338 -15.66 34.90 19.17
CA ASN A 338 -15.71 33.80 20.14
C ASN A 338 -17.00 33.84 20.98
N GLN A 339 -17.53 35.03 21.29
CA GLN A 339 -18.81 35.17 22.00
C GLN A 339 -20.00 34.73 21.15
N GLU A 340 -20.01 35.09 19.85
CA GLU A 340 -21.08 34.71 18.93
C GLU A 340 -21.06 33.21 18.61
N ALA A 341 -19.87 32.63 18.42
CA ALA A 341 -19.69 31.18 18.28
C ALA A 341 -20.13 30.42 19.53
N MET A 342 -19.82 30.91 20.72
CA MET A 342 -20.32 30.34 21.99
C MET A 342 -21.83 30.45 22.17
N LEU A 343 -22.42 31.56 21.73
CA LEU A 343 -23.87 31.77 21.76
C LEU A 343 -24.60 30.81 20.79
N LEU A 344 -24.06 30.64 19.60
CA LEU A 344 -24.59 29.66 18.62
C LEU A 344 -24.45 28.23 19.10
N ALA A 345 -23.31 27.88 19.70
CA ALA A 345 -23.10 26.56 20.29
C ALA A 345 -24.04 26.27 21.47
N ARG A 346 -24.33 27.29 22.32
CA ARG A 346 -25.33 27.17 23.40
C ARG A 346 -26.75 27.01 22.85
N LYS A 347 -27.16 27.79 21.84
CA LYS A 347 -28.45 27.67 21.18
C LYS A 347 -28.68 26.30 20.56
N SER A 348 -27.65 25.74 19.89
CA SER A 348 -27.71 24.40 19.30
C SER A 348 -27.79 23.31 20.38
N ALA A 349 -27.07 23.44 21.47
CA ALA A 349 -27.13 22.51 22.60
C ALA A 349 -28.49 22.54 23.32
N ASP A 350 -29.08 23.72 23.48
CA ASP A 350 -30.42 23.87 24.07
C ASP A 350 -31.50 23.35 23.13
N ALA A 351 -31.38 23.52 21.81
CA ALA A 351 -32.28 22.94 20.84
C ALA A 351 -32.18 21.38 20.83
N ALA A 352 -31.01 20.82 20.94
CA ALA A 352 -30.80 19.38 21.05
C ALA A 352 -31.38 18.80 22.34
N LYS A 353 -31.25 19.52 23.49
CA LYS A 353 -31.88 19.14 24.78
C LYS A 353 -33.38 19.18 24.71
N ARG A 354 -33.97 20.19 24.05
CA ARG A 354 -35.45 20.29 23.87
C ARG A 354 -35.97 19.18 22.96
N ALA A 355 -35.25 18.83 21.91
CA ALA A 355 -35.60 17.72 21.02
C ALA A 355 -35.53 16.37 21.73
N SER A 356 -34.53 16.14 22.58
CA SER A 356 -34.42 14.92 23.38
C SER A 356 -35.48 14.82 24.49
N ALA A 357 -35.86 15.95 25.10
CA ALA A 357 -36.91 16.01 26.11
C ALA A 357 -38.33 15.77 25.49
N ALA A 358 -38.53 16.25 24.26
CA ALA A 358 -39.77 15.99 23.51
C ALA A 358 -39.90 14.52 23.07
N SER A 359 -38.79 13.88 22.72
CA SER A 359 -38.76 12.44 22.39
C SER A 359 -39.04 11.55 23.60
N ASN A 360 -38.55 11.91 24.79
CA ASN A 360 -38.75 11.14 26.02
C ASN A 360 -40.17 11.28 26.59
N ASN A 361 -40.92 12.34 26.24
CA ASN A 361 -42.33 12.47 26.66
C ASN A 361 -43.28 11.66 25.75
N ASN A 362 -42.93 11.45 24.48
CA ASN A 362 -43.75 10.61 23.58
C ASN A 362 -43.64 9.11 23.85
N ASP A 363 -42.59 8.66 24.57
CA ASP A 363 -42.42 7.26 24.96
C ASP A 363 -43.06 6.91 26.32
N LYS A 364 -43.61 7.90 27.03
CA LYS A 364 -44.35 7.66 28.31
C LYS A 364 -45.85 7.59 28.14
N ASP A 365 -46.38 7.94 26.97
CA ASP A 365 -47.80 7.92 26.64
C ASP A 365 -48.18 6.77 25.67
N LYS A 366 -47.32 5.78 25.53
CA LYS A 366 -47.58 4.49 24.92
C LYS A 366 -47.35 3.37 25.95
#